data_06afb5fdff5f0789c117b3d7c5cc8e5d
#
_entry.id   06afb5fdff5f0789c117b3d7c5cc8e5d
#
_cell.length_a   1.000
_cell.length_b   1.000
_cell.length_c   1.000
_cell.angle_alpha   90.00
_cell.angle_beta   90.00
_cell.angle_gamma   90.00
#
_symmetry.space_group_name_H-M   'P 1'
#
loop_
_entity.id
_entity.type
_entity.pdbx_description
1 polymer ?
#
loop_
_entity_poly.entity_id
_entity_poly.type
_entity_poly.pdbx_seq_one_letter_code
_entity_poly.pdbx_strand_id
1 'polypeptide(L)'
;MLELKGIQKSFGSNHVLKGVDMNVKKGEVVVILGPSGSGKTTFLRTINFLDPADEGTIEINGFKVDAKKHSKKDVIELRRKTAMVFQNYNLFKNKTILENVMEGLVTVKKYQKADAEKAAHEILAKVGLAERCDYYPIQLSGGQQQRAGIARALILDPDVILFDEPTSALDPELVGEVLATIKSVAMTGITMVIVTHEIAFAREVATRVVFMEGGVVVEEGKPSEILVNPKEPRTQKFLERVTHPMDIVDGKVAGEAAPTFA
;
A
#
# COMPACT_ATOMS: atom_id res chain seq x y z
N MET A 1 12.08 1.45 -13.07
CA MET A 1 11.78 2.42 -12.03
C MET A 1 11.94 1.78 -10.65
N LEU A 2 11.11 0.84 -10.20
CA LEU A 2 11.36 -0.01 -9.02
C LEU A 2 11.58 -1.46 -9.49
N GLU A 3 12.67 -2.11 -9.07
CA GLU A 3 12.95 -3.50 -9.35
C GLU A 3 13.33 -4.22 -8.05
N LEU A 4 12.69 -5.37 -7.81
CA LEU A 4 12.92 -6.25 -6.69
C LEU A 4 13.32 -7.61 -7.25
N LYS A 5 14.44 -8.17 -6.79
CA LYS A 5 14.94 -9.47 -7.27
C LYS A 5 15.31 -10.38 -6.11
N GLY A 6 14.73 -11.58 -6.10
CA GLY A 6 15.04 -12.64 -5.18
C GLY A 6 14.78 -12.28 -3.72
N ILE A 7 13.74 -11.51 -3.43
CA ILE A 7 13.45 -11.04 -2.06
C ILE A 7 13.04 -12.20 -1.18
N GLN A 8 13.87 -12.50 -0.18
CA GLN A 8 13.61 -13.51 0.83
C GLN A 8 13.50 -12.88 2.21
N LYS A 9 12.59 -13.39 3.04
CA LYS A 9 12.42 -12.95 4.42
C LYS A 9 11.92 -14.08 5.30
N SER A 10 12.60 -14.27 6.43
CA SER A 10 12.21 -15.21 7.46
C SER A 10 12.08 -14.51 8.82
N PHE A 11 11.18 -14.99 9.67
CA PHE A 11 11.10 -14.63 11.08
C PHE A 11 11.23 -15.92 11.91
N GLY A 12 12.40 -16.10 12.48
CA GLY A 12 12.78 -17.38 13.10
C GLY A 12 12.76 -18.52 12.07
N SER A 13 12.00 -19.57 12.34
CA SER A 13 11.83 -20.71 11.42
C SER A 13 10.77 -20.48 10.32
N ASN A 14 10.00 -19.39 10.41
CA ASN A 14 8.94 -19.12 9.44
C ASN A 14 9.49 -18.36 8.24
N HIS A 15 9.55 -19.03 7.08
CA HIS A 15 10.00 -18.45 5.80
C HIS A 15 8.81 -17.76 5.11
N VAL A 16 8.70 -16.44 5.27
CA VAL A 16 7.55 -15.63 4.85
C VAL A 16 7.63 -15.21 3.39
N LEU A 17 8.82 -14.81 2.89
CA LEU A 17 9.05 -14.50 1.47
C LEU A 17 10.09 -15.46 0.90
N LYS A 18 9.76 -16.05 -0.26
CA LYS A 18 10.50 -17.19 -0.82
C LYS A 18 11.12 -16.86 -2.19
N GLY A 19 11.81 -15.73 -2.29
CA GLY A 19 12.45 -15.30 -3.52
C GLY A 19 11.49 -14.56 -4.46
N VAL A 20 10.84 -13.51 -3.95
CA VAL A 20 9.87 -12.72 -4.71
C VAL A 20 10.59 -11.75 -5.63
N ASP A 21 10.21 -11.79 -6.91
CA ASP A 21 10.60 -10.82 -7.92
C ASP A 21 9.42 -9.90 -8.26
N MET A 22 9.67 -8.62 -8.46
CA MET A 22 8.69 -7.65 -8.95
C MET A 22 9.39 -6.47 -9.61
N ASN A 23 8.85 -5.99 -10.71
CA ASN A 23 9.23 -4.71 -11.29
C ASN A 23 8.04 -3.76 -11.31
N VAL A 24 8.28 -2.45 -11.21
CA VAL A 24 7.23 -1.42 -11.31
C VAL A 24 7.74 -0.32 -12.23
N LYS A 25 6.96 0.02 -13.25
CA LYS A 25 7.27 1.11 -14.18
C LYS A 25 6.93 2.47 -13.54
N LYS A 26 7.51 3.53 -14.08
CA LYS A 26 7.16 4.90 -13.64
C LYS A 26 5.69 5.19 -13.95
N GLY A 27 4.98 5.72 -12.96
CA GLY A 27 3.55 6.02 -13.06
C GLY A 27 2.63 4.80 -12.98
N GLU A 28 3.18 3.59 -12.78
CA GLU A 28 2.38 2.38 -12.61
C GLU A 28 1.79 2.31 -11.20
N VAL A 29 0.53 1.90 -11.10
CA VAL A 29 -0.15 1.57 -9.85
C VAL A 29 -0.28 0.06 -9.75
N VAL A 30 0.56 -0.57 -8.93
CA VAL A 30 0.54 -2.00 -8.67
C VAL A 30 -0.25 -2.27 -7.40
N VAL A 31 -1.31 -3.07 -7.52
CA VAL A 31 -2.09 -3.52 -6.35
C VAL A 31 -1.74 -4.97 -6.04
N ILE A 32 -1.36 -5.23 -4.78
CA ILE A 32 -1.02 -6.56 -4.28
C ILE A 32 -2.21 -7.10 -3.48
N LEU A 33 -2.75 -8.24 -3.91
CA LEU A 33 -3.85 -8.96 -3.30
C LEU A 33 -3.40 -10.33 -2.77
N GLY A 34 -4.19 -10.93 -1.92
CA GLY A 34 -3.99 -12.30 -1.43
C GLY A 34 -4.47 -12.49 0.01
N PRO A 35 -4.55 -13.73 0.49
CA PRO A 35 -5.04 -14.03 1.83
C PRO A 35 -4.17 -13.42 2.94
N SER A 36 -4.75 -13.31 4.14
CA SER A 36 -3.99 -12.90 5.33
C SER A 36 -2.84 -13.87 5.58
N GLY A 37 -1.68 -13.33 5.99
CA GLY A 37 -0.48 -14.14 6.21
C GLY A 37 0.28 -14.56 4.93
N SER A 38 -0.11 -14.12 3.73
CA SER A 38 0.61 -14.45 2.48
C SER A 38 1.93 -13.68 2.27
N GLY A 39 2.29 -12.77 3.17
CA GLY A 39 3.54 -12.02 3.11
C GLY A 39 3.46 -10.64 2.46
N LYS A 40 2.28 -10.15 2.04
CA LYS A 40 2.08 -8.87 1.34
C LYS A 40 2.68 -7.67 2.08
N THR A 41 2.27 -7.45 3.33
CA THR A 41 2.79 -6.38 4.20
C THR A 41 4.29 -6.51 4.41
N THR A 42 4.79 -7.72 4.65
CA THR A 42 6.22 -7.99 4.78
C THR A 42 6.96 -7.61 3.50
N PHE A 43 6.45 -8.04 2.34
CA PHE A 43 7.03 -7.71 1.05
C PHE A 43 7.06 -6.19 0.80
N LEU A 44 5.93 -5.50 1.05
CA LEU A 44 5.85 -4.05 0.92
C LEU A 44 6.88 -3.34 1.80
N ARG A 45 7.05 -3.79 3.05
CA ARG A 45 7.99 -3.21 4.02
C ARG A 45 9.45 -3.51 3.72
N THR A 46 9.76 -4.54 2.93
CA THR A 46 11.14 -4.76 2.47
C THR A 46 11.58 -3.68 1.50
N ILE A 47 10.67 -3.07 0.71
CA ILE A 47 10.99 -2.08 -0.31
C ILE A 47 11.69 -0.85 0.28
N ASN A 48 11.31 -0.41 1.48
CA ASN A 48 11.91 0.74 2.17
C ASN A 48 12.79 0.35 3.37
N PHE A 49 13.16 -0.94 3.48
CA PHE A 49 13.94 -1.48 4.60
C PHE A 49 13.30 -1.25 5.99
N LEU A 50 11.98 -1.09 6.09
CA LEU A 50 11.30 -1.08 7.39
C LEU A 50 11.42 -2.46 8.05
N ASP A 51 11.17 -3.53 7.26
CA ASP A 51 11.48 -4.91 7.59
C ASP A 51 12.54 -5.40 6.58
N PRO A 52 13.87 -5.29 6.87
CA PRO A 52 14.91 -5.63 5.92
C PRO A 52 14.77 -7.07 5.40
N ALA A 53 14.87 -7.27 4.09
CA ALA A 53 14.96 -8.60 3.51
C ALA A 53 16.24 -9.31 3.97
N ASP A 54 16.20 -10.64 4.03
CA ASP A 54 17.38 -11.44 4.39
C ASP A 54 18.28 -11.66 3.16
N GLU A 55 17.65 -11.72 1.96
CA GLU A 55 18.33 -11.84 0.67
C GLU A 55 17.58 -11.05 -0.41
N GLY A 56 18.26 -10.79 -1.50
CA GLY A 56 17.74 -10.12 -2.68
C GLY A 56 18.24 -8.71 -2.85
N THR A 57 17.74 -8.04 -3.88
CA THR A 57 18.14 -6.67 -4.22
C THR A 57 16.92 -5.80 -4.48
N ILE A 58 17.03 -4.53 -4.11
CA ILE A 58 16.00 -3.50 -4.32
C ILE A 58 16.66 -2.37 -5.11
N GLU A 59 16.08 -1.99 -6.23
CA GLU A 59 16.57 -0.90 -7.06
C GLU A 59 15.45 0.11 -7.35
N ILE A 60 15.72 1.40 -7.10
CA ILE A 60 14.80 2.51 -7.40
C ILE A 60 15.54 3.55 -8.23
N ASN A 61 15.09 3.76 -9.47
CA ASN A 61 15.69 4.71 -10.41
C ASN A 61 17.22 4.57 -10.55
N GLY A 62 17.71 3.34 -10.70
CA GLY A 62 19.15 3.03 -10.85
C GLY A 62 19.92 2.99 -9.53
N PHE A 63 19.30 3.35 -8.40
CA PHE A 63 19.93 3.20 -7.09
C PHE A 63 19.60 1.82 -6.52
N LYS A 64 20.62 0.96 -6.44
CA LYS A 64 20.49 -0.44 -6.05
C LYS A 64 21.05 -0.69 -4.65
N VAL A 65 20.29 -1.43 -3.85
CA VAL A 65 20.68 -1.88 -2.51
C VAL A 65 20.58 -3.41 -2.45
N ASP A 66 21.63 -4.05 -1.99
CA ASP A 66 21.67 -5.49 -1.71
C ASP A 66 21.28 -5.73 -0.24
N ALA A 67 20.34 -6.65 0.00
CA ALA A 67 19.83 -6.93 1.35
C ALA A 67 20.91 -7.43 2.31
N LYS A 68 21.93 -8.16 1.82
CA LYS A 68 23.06 -8.67 2.62
C LYS A 68 24.23 -7.69 2.73
N LYS A 69 24.40 -6.84 1.72
CA LYS A 69 25.59 -5.98 1.60
C LYS A 69 25.18 -4.53 1.39
N HIS A 70 24.78 -3.86 2.46
CA HIS A 70 24.38 -2.46 2.43
C HIS A 70 24.97 -1.67 3.59
N SER A 71 25.13 -0.37 3.41
CA SER A 71 25.49 0.57 4.44
C SER A 71 24.25 1.27 5.01
N LYS A 72 24.39 1.89 6.19
CA LYS A 72 23.32 2.77 6.72
C LYS A 72 22.98 3.92 5.76
N LYS A 73 23.96 4.40 4.98
CA LYS A 73 23.75 5.46 3.99
C LYS A 73 22.86 4.98 2.84
N ASP A 74 23.06 3.75 2.37
CA ASP A 74 22.26 3.16 1.30
C ASP A 74 20.79 3.05 1.72
N VAL A 75 20.53 2.61 2.97
CA VAL A 75 19.18 2.52 3.52
C VAL A 75 18.53 3.90 3.62
N ILE A 76 19.27 4.93 4.08
CA ILE A 76 18.75 6.30 4.17
C ILE A 76 18.39 6.82 2.78
N GLU A 77 19.26 6.61 1.78
CA GLU A 77 19.02 7.06 0.41
C GLU A 77 17.82 6.34 -0.22
N LEU A 78 17.69 5.02 0.00
CA LEU A 78 16.52 4.27 -0.45
C LEU A 78 15.22 4.79 0.18
N ARG A 79 15.24 5.08 1.48
CA ARG A 79 14.10 5.66 2.20
C ARG A 79 13.71 7.05 1.72
N ARG A 80 14.67 7.85 1.22
CA ARG A 80 14.38 9.16 0.63
C ARG A 80 13.62 9.08 -0.70
N LYS A 81 13.74 7.93 -1.38
CA LYS A 81 13.04 7.64 -2.65
C LYS A 81 11.65 7.09 -2.44
N THR A 82 11.30 6.71 -1.22
CA THR A 82 10.02 6.09 -0.90
C THR A 82 9.28 6.85 0.18
N ALA A 83 7.96 6.82 0.15
CA ALA A 83 7.13 7.20 1.29
C ALA A 83 6.15 6.06 1.59
N MET A 84 5.76 5.92 2.86
CA MET A 84 4.87 4.85 3.29
C MET A 84 3.66 5.41 4.01
N VAL A 85 2.48 4.92 3.61
CA VAL A 85 1.19 5.14 4.26
C VAL A 85 0.81 3.86 4.98
N PHE A 86 0.61 3.94 6.28
CA PHE A 86 0.39 2.81 7.17
C PHE A 86 -1.10 2.59 7.45
N GLN A 87 -1.46 1.38 7.82
CA GLN A 87 -2.79 1.00 8.27
C GLN A 87 -3.26 1.82 9.49
N ASN A 88 -2.39 2.05 10.47
CA ASN A 88 -2.69 2.74 11.73
C ASN A 88 -2.29 4.23 11.73
N TYR A 89 -2.33 4.90 10.57
CA TYR A 89 -2.04 6.33 10.36
C TYR A 89 -0.63 6.77 10.79
N ASN A 90 -0.12 6.32 11.93
CA ASN A 90 1.20 6.60 12.51
C ASN A 90 1.52 8.11 12.61
N LEU A 91 0.53 8.93 12.94
CA LEU A 91 0.73 10.35 13.19
C LEU A 91 1.39 10.60 14.55
N PHE A 92 2.21 11.64 14.63
CA PHE A 92 2.76 12.11 15.90
C PHE A 92 1.66 12.74 16.74
N LYS A 93 1.30 12.10 17.85
CA LYS A 93 0.16 12.48 18.70
C LYS A 93 0.31 13.87 19.34
N ASN A 94 1.55 14.31 19.56
CA ASN A 94 1.92 15.57 20.19
C ASN A 94 2.21 16.71 19.20
N LYS A 95 1.90 16.51 17.91
CA LYS A 95 2.04 17.49 16.84
C LYS A 95 0.70 17.74 16.19
N THR A 96 0.48 18.97 15.72
CA THR A 96 -0.68 19.31 14.89
C THR A 96 -0.62 18.57 13.55
N ILE A 97 -1.69 18.59 12.79
CA ILE A 97 -1.73 18.00 11.45
C ILE A 97 -0.75 18.69 10.51
N LEU A 98 -0.67 20.00 10.56
CA LEU A 98 0.32 20.78 9.81
C LEU A 98 1.75 20.34 10.16
N GLU A 99 2.07 20.29 11.45
CA GLU A 99 3.40 19.86 11.92
C GLU A 99 3.71 18.41 11.54
N ASN A 100 2.71 17.50 11.58
CA ASN A 100 2.87 16.13 11.12
C ASN A 100 3.26 16.05 9.64
N VAL A 101 2.62 16.84 8.80
CA VAL A 101 2.85 16.82 7.36
C VAL A 101 4.20 17.44 7.02
N MET A 102 4.56 18.60 7.63
CA MET A 102 5.80 19.28 7.32
C MET A 102 7.06 18.65 7.95
N GLU A 103 6.91 17.74 8.91
CA GLU A 103 8.02 17.15 9.68
C GLU A 103 9.16 16.62 8.82
N GLY A 104 8.82 15.85 7.79
CA GLY A 104 9.81 15.25 6.89
C GLY A 104 10.58 16.30 6.07
N LEU A 105 9.95 17.40 5.68
CA LEU A 105 10.62 18.49 4.98
C LEU A 105 11.62 19.20 5.89
N VAL A 106 11.21 19.52 7.12
CA VAL A 106 12.06 20.25 8.07
C VAL A 106 13.19 19.36 8.60
N THR A 107 12.83 18.16 9.08
CA THR A 107 13.79 17.29 9.79
C THR A 107 14.72 16.55 8.85
N VAL A 108 14.22 16.03 7.71
CA VAL A 108 15.00 15.19 6.78
C VAL A 108 15.54 16.01 5.60
N LYS A 109 14.66 16.77 4.92
CA LYS A 109 15.06 17.55 3.73
C LYS A 109 15.66 18.91 4.08
N LYS A 110 15.62 19.33 5.35
CA LYS A 110 16.22 20.59 5.87
C LYS A 110 15.66 21.86 5.24
N TYR A 111 14.38 21.83 4.86
CA TYR A 111 13.68 23.03 4.36
C TYR A 111 13.55 24.08 5.45
N GLN A 112 13.52 25.36 5.06
CA GLN A 112 13.14 26.43 5.96
C GLN A 112 11.69 26.22 6.42
N LYS A 113 11.40 26.54 7.69
CA LYS A 113 10.08 26.27 8.28
C LYS A 113 8.94 26.92 7.49
N ALA A 114 9.12 28.17 7.05
CA ALA A 114 8.10 28.90 6.29
C ALA A 114 7.77 28.24 4.93
N ASP A 115 8.80 27.72 4.22
CA ASP A 115 8.59 27.02 2.95
C ASP A 115 7.90 25.68 3.16
N ALA A 116 8.28 24.94 4.21
CA ALA A 116 7.65 23.68 4.57
C ALA A 116 6.18 23.86 4.98
N GLU A 117 5.87 24.93 5.72
CA GLU A 117 4.53 25.30 6.13
C GLU A 117 3.63 25.62 4.94
N LYS A 118 4.12 26.44 4.00
CA LYS A 118 3.40 26.75 2.75
C LYS A 118 3.09 25.46 1.95
N ALA A 119 4.10 24.61 1.74
CA ALA A 119 3.92 23.35 1.03
C ALA A 119 2.94 22.40 1.76
N ALA A 120 2.96 22.38 3.09
CA ALA A 120 2.06 21.56 3.89
C ALA A 120 0.60 22.04 3.78
N HIS A 121 0.33 23.35 3.78
CA HIS A 121 -1.01 23.89 3.53
C HIS A 121 -1.54 23.50 2.15
N GLU A 122 -0.70 23.58 1.11
CA GLU A 122 -1.09 23.19 -0.26
C GLU A 122 -1.45 21.70 -0.36
N ILE A 123 -0.67 20.82 0.28
CA ILE A 123 -0.94 19.37 0.28
C ILE A 123 -2.17 19.04 1.14
N LEU A 124 -2.33 19.66 2.30
CA LEU A 124 -3.50 19.46 3.16
C LEU A 124 -4.79 19.89 2.46
N ALA A 125 -4.77 20.98 1.69
CA ALA A 125 -5.91 21.37 0.87
C ALA A 125 -6.27 20.30 -0.20
N LYS A 126 -5.26 19.69 -0.85
CA LYS A 126 -5.47 18.62 -1.84
C LYS A 126 -6.13 17.37 -1.27
N VAL A 127 -5.89 17.05 0.02
CA VAL A 127 -6.52 15.91 0.70
C VAL A 127 -7.78 16.30 1.50
N GLY A 128 -8.28 17.54 1.34
CA GLY A 128 -9.51 18.02 1.99
C GLY A 128 -9.36 18.27 3.49
N LEU A 129 -8.18 18.71 3.95
CA LEU A 129 -7.87 18.99 5.34
C LEU A 129 -7.39 20.43 5.60
N ALA A 130 -7.69 21.37 4.68
CA ALA A 130 -7.26 22.77 4.79
C ALA A 130 -7.65 23.44 6.12
N GLU A 131 -8.86 23.15 6.62
CA GLU A 131 -9.38 23.73 7.86
C GLU A 131 -9.01 22.90 9.13
N ARG A 132 -8.15 21.91 8.98
CA ARG A 132 -7.75 21.01 10.08
C ARG A 132 -6.26 21.10 10.41
N CYS A 133 -5.57 22.12 9.89
CA CYS A 133 -4.12 22.30 10.04
C CYS A 133 -3.67 22.33 11.50
N ASP A 134 -4.41 23.06 12.36
CA ASP A 134 -4.08 23.28 13.78
C ASP A 134 -4.62 22.21 14.71
N TYR A 135 -5.35 21.21 14.16
CA TYR A 135 -5.91 20.11 14.95
C TYR A 135 -4.83 19.07 15.28
N TYR A 136 -4.98 18.46 16.45
CA TYR A 136 -4.19 17.27 16.82
C TYR A 136 -4.88 16.00 16.33
N PRO A 137 -4.11 14.89 16.12
CA PRO A 137 -4.68 13.64 15.62
C PRO A 137 -5.91 13.14 16.40
N ILE A 138 -5.92 13.29 17.72
CA ILE A 138 -7.04 12.87 18.58
C ILE A 138 -8.37 13.59 18.27
N GLN A 139 -8.32 14.72 17.60
CA GLN A 139 -9.48 15.55 17.26
C GLN A 139 -10.04 15.22 15.86
N LEU A 140 -9.42 14.27 15.15
CA LEU A 140 -9.78 13.88 13.79
C LEU A 140 -10.41 12.50 13.76
N SER A 141 -11.35 12.28 12.81
CA SER A 141 -11.85 10.94 12.49
C SER A 141 -10.72 10.06 11.91
N GLY A 142 -10.90 8.74 11.92
CA GLY A 142 -9.94 7.81 11.33
C GLY A 142 -9.63 8.13 9.86
N GLY A 143 -10.66 8.42 9.06
CA GLY A 143 -10.49 8.81 7.66
C GLY A 143 -9.70 10.12 7.47
N GLN A 144 -9.94 11.12 8.35
CA GLN A 144 -9.15 12.36 8.36
C GLN A 144 -7.70 12.11 8.75
N GLN A 145 -7.45 11.28 9.76
CA GLN A 145 -6.09 10.89 10.15
C GLN A 145 -5.36 10.16 9.01
N GLN A 146 -6.05 9.27 8.31
CA GLN A 146 -5.47 8.56 7.17
C GLN A 146 -5.14 9.52 6.02
N ARG A 147 -6.02 10.46 5.71
CA ARG A 147 -5.75 11.50 4.70
C ARG A 147 -4.56 12.40 5.09
N ALA A 148 -4.39 12.70 6.37
CA ALA A 148 -3.19 13.37 6.87
C ALA A 148 -1.92 12.52 6.69
N GLY A 149 -2.01 11.19 6.91
CA GLY A 149 -0.94 10.25 6.61
C GLY A 149 -0.55 10.22 5.13
N ILE A 150 -1.55 10.28 4.24
CA ILE A 150 -1.34 10.39 2.78
C ILE A 150 -0.66 11.74 2.44
N ALA A 151 -1.12 12.85 3.00
CA ALA A 151 -0.50 14.17 2.82
C ALA A 151 0.98 14.18 3.25
N ARG A 152 1.29 13.56 4.40
CA ARG A 152 2.66 13.40 4.90
C ARG A 152 3.56 12.59 3.96
N ALA A 153 3.00 11.61 3.27
CA ALA A 153 3.73 10.84 2.25
C ALA A 153 3.97 11.67 0.98
N LEU A 154 2.93 12.36 0.49
CA LEU A 154 2.97 13.16 -0.73
C LEU A 154 3.94 14.32 -0.68
N ILE A 155 4.00 15.04 0.46
CA ILE A 155 4.84 16.24 0.59
C ILE A 155 6.32 15.93 0.42
N LEU A 156 6.73 14.69 0.61
CA LEU A 156 8.11 14.26 0.43
C LEU A 156 8.51 14.11 -1.03
N ASP A 157 7.58 14.23 -1.98
CA ASP A 157 7.80 14.03 -3.42
C ASP A 157 8.65 12.76 -3.69
N PRO A 158 8.16 11.57 -3.27
CA PRO A 158 8.92 10.33 -3.39
C PRO A 158 8.84 9.76 -4.81
N ASP A 159 9.82 8.95 -5.18
CA ASP A 159 9.79 8.17 -6.43
C ASP A 159 8.66 7.12 -6.42
N VAL A 160 8.37 6.53 -5.24
CA VAL A 160 7.31 5.52 -5.03
C VAL A 160 6.58 5.75 -3.71
N ILE A 161 5.24 5.67 -3.72
CA ILE A 161 4.44 5.59 -2.49
C ILE A 161 4.00 4.15 -2.25
N LEU A 162 4.22 3.69 -1.02
CA LEU A 162 3.85 2.36 -0.54
C LEU A 162 2.63 2.48 0.38
N PHE A 163 1.55 1.77 0.08
CA PHE A 163 0.34 1.75 0.91
C PHE A 163 0.15 0.38 1.54
N ASP A 164 0.15 0.32 2.86
CA ASP A 164 -0.04 -0.91 3.64
C ASP A 164 -1.44 -0.92 4.24
N GLU A 165 -2.39 -1.55 3.54
CA GLU A 165 -3.80 -1.69 3.94
C GLU A 165 -4.43 -0.37 4.45
N PRO A 166 -4.47 0.70 3.65
CA PRO A 166 -4.77 2.06 4.12
C PRO A 166 -6.19 2.26 4.67
N THR A 167 -7.08 1.29 4.51
CA THR A 167 -8.49 1.37 4.94
C THR A 167 -8.86 0.36 6.02
N SER A 168 -7.99 -0.62 6.33
CA SER A 168 -8.33 -1.76 7.20
C SER A 168 -8.60 -1.38 8.67
N ALA A 169 -8.17 -0.19 9.11
CA ALA A 169 -8.42 0.32 10.47
C ALA A 169 -9.58 1.34 10.52
N LEU A 170 -10.34 1.49 9.43
CA LEU A 170 -11.41 2.47 9.32
C LEU A 170 -12.80 1.84 9.47
N ASP A 171 -13.73 2.63 10.00
CA ASP A 171 -15.13 2.32 9.92
C ASP A 171 -15.58 2.30 8.43
N PRO A 172 -16.48 1.37 8.03
CA PRO A 172 -16.90 1.23 6.63
C PRO A 172 -17.37 2.52 5.96
N GLU A 173 -18.04 3.40 6.69
CA GLU A 173 -18.54 4.68 6.19
C GLU A 173 -17.41 5.68 5.82
N LEU A 174 -16.20 5.52 6.40
CA LEU A 174 -15.05 6.40 6.14
C LEU A 174 -14.13 5.88 5.04
N VAL A 175 -14.29 4.62 4.63
CA VAL A 175 -13.44 3.96 3.61
C VAL A 175 -13.49 4.70 2.28
N GLY A 176 -14.70 5.08 1.83
CA GLY A 176 -14.91 5.72 0.53
C GLY A 176 -14.11 7.02 0.34
N GLU A 177 -14.05 7.88 1.36
CA GLU A 177 -13.33 9.15 1.29
C GLU A 177 -11.80 8.94 1.14
N VAL A 178 -11.25 7.95 1.85
CA VAL A 178 -9.82 7.64 1.79
C VAL A 178 -9.47 7.03 0.43
N LEU A 179 -10.29 6.10 -0.07
CA LEU A 179 -10.09 5.49 -1.39
C LEU A 179 -10.19 6.53 -2.51
N ALA A 180 -11.13 7.48 -2.43
CA ALA A 180 -11.24 8.59 -3.37
C ALA A 180 -9.98 9.48 -3.35
N THR A 181 -9.41 9.73 -2.17
CA THR A 181 -8.14 10.47 -2.04
C THR A 181 -6.99 9.70 -2.69
N ILE A 182 -6.84 8.39 -2.44
CA ILE A 182 -5.79 7.57 -3.05
C ILE A 182 -5.97 7.53 -4.58
N LYS A 183 -7.21 7.41 -5.08
CA LYS A 183 -7.51 7.46 -6.51
C LYS A 183 -7.09 8.79 -7.14
N SER A 184 -7.37 9.92 -6.48
CA SER A 184 -6.94 11.23 -6.97
C SER A 184 -5.41 11.35 -7.06
N VAL A 185 -4.70 10.77 -6.09
CA VAL A 185 -3.22 10.69 -6.09
C VAL A 185 -2.72 9.81 -7.25
N ALA A 186 -3.35 8.66 -7.48
CA ALA A 186 -3.00 7.77 -8.60
C ALA A 186 -3.11 8.48 -9.96
N MET A 187 -4.12 9.33 -10.14
CA MET A 187 -4.31 10.11 -11.36
C MET A 187 -3.24 11.18 -11.62
N THR A 188 -2.43 11.53 -10.63
CA THR A 188 -1.27 12.44 -10.84
C THR A 188 -0.09 11.78 -11.54
N GLY A 189 -0.15 10.46 -11.78
CA GLY A 189 0.93 9.69 -12.42
C GLY A 189 2.09 9.33 -11.49
N ILE A 190 1.91 9.44 -10.17
CA ILE A 190 2.89 8.97 -9.20
C ILE A 190 2.91 7.43 -9.18
N THR A 191 4.10 6.85 -8.98
CA THR A 191 4.24 5.39 -8.90
C THR A 191 3.79 4.89 -7.54
N MET A 192 2.98 3.84 -7.50
CA MET A 192 2.38 3.34 -6.27
C MET A 192 2.44 1.82 -6.19
N VAL A 193 2.68 1.30 -4.98
CA VAL A 193 2.48 -0.12 -4.63
C VAL A 193 1.50 -0.16 -3.46
N ILE A 194 0.36 -0.81 -3.64
CA ILE A 194 -0.76 -0.79 -2.70
C ILE A 194 -1.09 -2.21 -2.28
N VAL A 195 -1.00 -2.52 -1.00
CA VAL A 195 -1.60 -3.71 -0.39
C VAL A 195 -2.99 -3.35 0.09
N THR A 196 -4.02 -4.04 -0.37
CA THR A 196 -5.41 -3.78 0.03
C THR A 196 -6.27 -5.04 -0.10
N HIS A 197 -7.44 -5.01 0.55
CA HIS A 197 -8.51 -6.00 0.36
C HIS A 197 -9.69 -5.44 -0.45
N GLU A 198 -9.62 -4.18 -0.87
CA GLU A 198 -10.67 -3.48 -1.61
C GLU A 198 -10.63 -3.82 -3.11
N ILE A 199 -11.32 -4.91 -3.51
CA ILE A 199 -11.30 -5.40 -4.90
C ILE A 199 -11.90 -4.40 -5.89
N ALA A 200 -13.00 -3.72 -5.52
CA ALA A 200 -13.61 -2.70 -6.36
C ALA A 200 -12.65 -1.55 -6.63
N PHE A 201 -11.96 -1.08 -5.59
CA PHE A 201 -10.93 -0.04 -5.70
C PHE A 201 -9.75 -0.51 -6.57
N ALA A 202 -9.26 -1.74 -6.36
CA ALA A 202 -8.19 -2.30 -7.19
C ALA A 202 -8.57 -2.31 -8.68
N ARG A 203 -9.83 -2.65 -9.01
CA ARG A 203 -10.35 -2.63 -10.39
C ARG A 203 -10.32 -1.25 -11.03
N GLU A 204 -10.55 -0.20 -10.23
CA GLU A 204 -10.63 1.17 -10.72
C GLU A 204 -9.26 1.85 -10.90
N VAL A 205 -8.30 1.56 -10.00
CA VAL A 205 -7.04 2.33 -9.95
C VAL A 205 -5.82 1.56 -10.42
N ALA A 206 -5.82 0.23 -10.32
CA ALA A 206 -4.65 -0.55 -10.65
C ALA A 206 -4.37 -0.55 -12.15
N THR A 207 -3.12 -0.35 -12.51
CA THR A 207 -2.61 -0.64 -13.86
C THR A 207 -2.21 -2.11 -13.98
N ARG A 208 -1.81 -2.72 -12.84
CA ARG A 208 -1.48 -4.13 -12.70
C ARG A 208 -1.87 -4.64 -11.31
N VAL A 209 -2.34 -5.87 -11.27
CA VAL A 209 -2.65 -6.60 -10.04
C VAL A 209 -1.67 -7.75 -9.89
N VAL A 210 -1.16 -7.95 -8.68
CA VAL A 210 -0.28 -9.05 -8.28
C VAL A 210 -0.99 -9.85 -7.19
N PHE A 211 -1.21 -11.13 -7.41
CA PHE A 211 -1.76 -12.01 -6.41
C PHE A 211 -0.63 -12.80 -5.72
N MET A 212 -0.55 -12.66 -4.39
CA MET A 212 0.45 -13.32 -3.56
C MET A 212 -0.18 -14.36 -2.63
N GLU A 213 0.41 -15.55 -2.57
CA GLU A 213 0.07 -16.57 -1.60
C GLU A 213 1.30 -17.39 -1.21
N GLY A 214 1.39 -17.79 0.06
CA GLY A 214 2.47 -18.64 0.56
C GLY A 214 3.88 -18.07 0.40
N GLY A 215 4.02 -16.74 0.30
CA GLY A 215 5.29 -16.04 0.18
C GLY A 215 5.85 -15.92 -1.23
N VAL A 216 5.03 -16.18 -2.25
CA VAL A 216 5.40 -16.05 -3.67
C VAL A 216 4.32 -15.28 -4.45
N VAL A 217 4.70 -14.74 -5.60
CA VAL A 217 3.72 -14.27 -6.60
C VAL A 217 3.16 -15.49 -7.33
N VAL A 218 1.84 -15.64 -7.28
CA VAL A 218 1.12 -16.77 -7.94
C VAL A 218 0.64 -16.36 -9.32
N GLU A 219 0.11 -15.13 -9.43
CA GLU A 219 -0.42 -14.62 -10.68
C GLU A 219 -0.28 -13.10 -10.73
N GLU A 220 0.01 -12.54 -11.90
CA GLU A 220 -0.01 -11.10 -12.13
C GLU A 220 -0.50 -10.75 -13.53
N GLY A 221 -1.13 -9.60 -13.67
CA GLY A 221 -1.67 -9.14 -14.95
C GLY A 221 -2.50 -7.88 -14.81
N LYS A 222 -3.24 -7.54 -15.88
CA LYS A 222 -4.17 -6.42 -15.86
C LYS A 222 -5.35 -6.70 -14.92
N PRO A 223 -5.97 -5.66 -14.32
CA PRO A 223 -7.15 -5.84 -13.48
C PRO A 223 -8.27 -6.62 -14.16
N SER A 224 -8.50 -6.40 -15.46
CA SER A 224 -9.51 -7.13 -16.25
C SER A 224 -9.20 -8.62 -16.42
N GLU A 225 -7.94 -9.02 -16.33
CA GLU A 225 -7.53 -10.42 -16.41
C GLU A 225 -7.60 -11.07 -15.03
N ILE A 226 -6.94 -10.49 -14.04
CA ILE A 226 -6.79 -11.07 -12.70
C ILE A 226 -8.07 -11.01 -11.87
N LEU A 227 -8.85 -9.90 -11.97
CA LEU A 227 -10.03 -9.69 -11.11
C LEU A 227 -11.35 -10.18 -11.74
N VAL A 228 -11.33 -10.55 -13.03
CA VAL A 228 -12.53 -10.99 -13.75
C VAL A 228 -12.42 -12.43 -14.21
N ASN A 229 -11.26 -12.81 -14.76
CA ASN A 229 -11.05 -14.14 -15.31
C ASN A 229 -9.63 -14.65 -14.98
N PRO A 230 -9.33 -14.85 -13.70
CA PRO A 230 -8.01 -15.36 -13.27
C PRO A 230 -7.78 -16.77 -13.80
N LYS A 231 -6.53 -17.10 -14.15
CA LYS A 231 -6.12 -18.38 -14.68
C LYS A 231 -5.76 -19.38 -13.59
N GLU A 232 -5.17 -18.86 -12.50
CA GLU A 232 -4.68 -19.69 -11.41
C GLU A 232 -5.84 -20.10 -10.46
N PRO A 233 -6.02 -21.40 -10.18
CA PRO A 233 -7.12 -21.88 -9.31
C PRO A 233 -7.11 -21.25 -7.91
N ARG A 234 -5.93 -20.87 -7.43
CA ARG A 234 -5.79 -20.21 -6.10
C ARG A 234 -6.32 -18.79 -6.13
N THR A 235 -6.07 -18.05 -7.20
CA THR A 235 -6.60 -16.71 -7.43
C THR A 235 -8.12 -16.75 -7.55
N GLN A 236 -8.67 -17.70 -8.32
CA GLN A 236 -10.12 -17.92 -8.49
C GLN A 236 -10.78 -18.12 -7.13
N LYS A 237 -10.29 -19.09 -6.35
CA LYS A 237 -10.84 -19.42 -5.02
C LYS A 237 -10.77 -18.25 -4.04
N PHE A 238 -9.73 -17.43 -4.13
CA PHE A 238 -9.60 -16.22 -3.29
C PHE A 238 -10.67 -15.20 -3.67
N LEU A 239 -10.81 -14.89 -4.96
CA LEU A 239 -11.76 -13.90 -5.45
C LEU A 239 -13.20 -14.32 -5.19
N GLU A 240 -13.58 -15.59 -5.41
CA GLU A 240 -14.90 -16.13 -5.06
C GLU A 240 -15.27 -15.83 -3.60
N ARG A 241 -14.35 -16.09 -2.67
CA ARG A 241 -14.58 -15.83 -1.23
C ARG A 241 -14.76 -14.37 -0.89
N VAL A 242 -14.06 -13.47 -1.59
CA VAL A 242 -14.09 -12.03 -1.28
C VAL A 242 -15.28 -11.35 -1.96
N THR A 243 -15.68 -11.82 -3.16
CA THR A 243 -16.79 -11.24 -3.92
C THR A 243 -18.16 -11.82 -3.54
N HIS A 244 -18.21 -13.09 -3.05
CA HIS A 244 -19.44 -13.79 -2.67
C HIS A 244 -19.33 -14.41 -1.25
N PRO A 245 -19.19 -13.59 -0.21
CA PRO A 245 -18.95 -14.10 1.15
C PRO A 245 -20.12 -14.89 1.74
N MET A 246 -21.35 -14.75 1.19
CA MET A 246 -22.56 -15.41 1.68
C MET A 246 -22.84 -16.79 1.05
N ASP A 247 -22.19 -17.13 -0.08
CA ASP A 247 -22.46 -18.38 -0.80
C ASP A 247 -21.65 -19.58 -0.26
N ILE A 248 -20.85 -19.37 0.80
CA ILE A 248 -19.97 -20.40 1.39
C ILE A 248 -20.35 -20.68 2.85
N VAL A 249 -21.65 -20.83 3.13
CA VAL A 249 -22.10 -21.50 4.35
C VAL A 249 -22.35 -22.94 3.98
N ASP A 250 -21.57 -23.89 4.56
CA ASP A 250 -21.70 -25.34 4.46
C ASP A 250 -21.21 -26.07 3.20
N GLY A 251 -20.06 -25.74 2.65
CA GLY A 251 -19.34 -26.68 1.75
C GLY A 251 -20.13 -27.23 0.53
N LYS A 252 -21.27 -26.64 0.18
CA LYS A 252 -22.06 -26.93 -0.99
C LYS A 252 -22.32 -25.70 -1.81
N VAL A 253 -21.94 -25.73 -3.07
CA VAL A 253 -22.35 -24.76 -4.08
C VAL A 253 -23.87 -24.80 -4.19
N ALA A 254 -24.56 -23.70 -3.94
CA ALA A 254 -26.00 -23.56 -4.19
C ALA A 254 -26.23 -23.62 -5.71
N GLY A 255 -26.44 -24.81 -6.25
CA GLY A 255 -26.61 -25.06 -7.68
C GLY A 255 -27.29 -26.39 -8.03
N GLU A 256 -28.03 -26.98 -7.10
CA GLU A 256 -28.93 -28.09 -7.45
C GLU A 256 -30.38 -27.72 -7.12
N ALA A 257 -31.19 -27.64 -8.18
CA ALA A 257 -32.61 -27.38 -8.15
C ALA A 257 -33.33 -28.34 -7.21
N ALA A 258 -34.21 -27.81 -6.35
CA ALA A 258 -35.11 -28.62 -5.53
C ALA A 258 -36.04 -29.47 -6.40
N PRO A 259 -36.29 -30.76 -6.08
CA PRO A 259 -37.28 -31.55 -6.78
C PRO A 259 -38.68 -31.01 -6.44
N THR A 260 -39.45 -30.76 -7.48
CA THR A 260 -40.90 -30.51 -7.45
C THR A 260 -41.59 -31.72 -6.88
N PHE A 261 -42.24 -31.59 -5.73
CA PHE A 261 -43.24 -32.54 -5.28
C PHE A 261 -44.58 -32.21 -5.92
N ALA A 262 -45.12 -33.22 -6.62
CA ALA A 262 -46.47 -33.24 -7.15
C ALA A 262 -47.51 -33.52 -6.06
#